data_e55a79d65e083a605a7e8cda5a3815ee
#
_entry.id   e55a79d65e083a605a7e8cda5a3815ee
#
_cell.length_a   1.000
_cell.length_b   1.000
_cell.length_c   1.000
_cell.angle_alpha   90.00
_cell.angle_beta   90.00
_cell.angle_gamma   90.00
#
_symmetry.space_group_name_H-M   'P 1'
#
loop_
_entity.id
_entity.type
_entity.pdbx_description
1 polymer ?
#
loop_
_entity_poly.entity_id
_entity_poly.type
_entity_poly.pdbx_seq_one_letter_code
_entity_poly.pdbx_strand_id
1 'polypeptide(L)'
;MTLLADFDIAEDLKVEFYIPDNAANLFIIGVSDLGGTNVLAGAGWFIIGVSEIGGADVLAEGAYAFDWQNLNCDVANVKTELGGTVENMTYFQAQPSTAAIALQSYTYDPTNNRTIRPGTPVRVRINRAELDEVIFSGFINTVDVSYTVDGLNLISITALDSFNKVVTTRLAEFDTTTDFPDGYASPYEVIEKVAEGFGTSMYALSSETTGRIPSVLSTDVIPNIFLSDAIQVGLGFFWIDPPTQEFVFIPRPVTAAIPDGTYTIGNSHEDNLHLCMSDLIVQGEYDDVYNSLRVALKTDDATYVIRQDQDSIDLYGVAAIDVQIDTTDIDQLNVWADRVFTQYPTRLVKSVTTPAIDRNNNLTHAAEIMPGEVLGVKYVTLELNIDSYYSVAKVIHTIDVNNWFTRLELWKEA
;
A
#
# COMPACT_ATOMS: atom_id res chain seq x y z
N MET A 1 8.69 -23.75 33.87
CA MET A 1 7.73 -23.08 32.99
C MET A 1 8.26 -21.66 32.87
N THR A 2 9.17 -21.45 31.91
CA THR A 2 9.73 -20.13 31.62
C THR A 2 8.58 -19.35 30.97
N LEU A 3 8.16 -18.26 31.57
CA LEU A 3 7.31 -17.29 30.91
C LEU A 3 8.08 -16.85 29.67
N LEU A 4 7.61 -17.24 28.51
CA LEU A 4 8.11 -16.72 27.25
C LEU A 4 7.87 -15.21 27.29
N ALA A 5 8.86 -14.43 26.90
CA ALA A 5 8.70 -12.99 26.80
C ALA A 5 7.58 -12.72 25.77
N ASP A 6 6.48 -12.19 26.25
CA ASP A 6 5.36 -11.83 25.39
C ASP A 6 5.81 -10.75 24.40
N PHE A 7 5.16 -10.67 23.24
CA PHE A 7 5.37 -9.55 22.32
C PHE A 7 5.11 -8.23 23.05
N ASP A 8 6.09 -7.34 23.02
CA ASP A 8 6.01 -6.02 23.63
C ASP A 8 6.11 -4.96 22.55
N ILE A 9 4.98 -4.32 22.26
CA ILE A 9 4.92 -3.25 21.26
C ILE A 9 5.95 -2.14 21.50
N ALA A 10 6.31 -1.87 22.75
CA ALA A 10 7.26 -0.81 23.09
C ALA A 10 8.71 -1.16 22.73
N GLU A 11 9.05 -2.44 22.78
CA GLU A 11 10.38 -2.95 22.46
C GLU A 11 10.48 -3.40 20.99
N ASP A 12 9.45 -4.08 20.48
CA ASP A 12 9.43 -4.77 19.21
C ASP A 12 9.01 -3.87 18.03
N LEU A 13 8.37 -2.74 18.31
CA LEU A 13 7.90 -1.80 17.28
C LEU A 13 8.37 -0.38 17.55
N LYS A 14 8.88 0.29 16.54
CA LYS A 14 9.26 1.71 16.61
C LYS A 14 8.44 2.54 15.63
N VAL A 15 7.94 3.65 16.14
CA VAL A 15 7.37 4.73 15.32
C VAL A 15 8.39 5.86 15.30
N GLU A 16 9.01 6.06 14.13
CA GLU A 16 10.10 7.01 13.97
C GLU A 16 9.65 8.17 13.08
N PHE A 17 10.10 9.37 13.43
CA PHE A 17 9.82 10.60 12.69
C PHE A 17 11.12 11.18 12.16
N TYR A 18 11.13 11.62 10.90
CA TYR A 18 12.28 12.28 10.30
C TYR A 18 12.28 13.75 10.68
N ILE A 19 12.99 14.06 11.74
CA ILE A 19 13.02 15.38 12.37
C ILE A 19 14.45 15.82 12.63
N PRO A 20 14.72 17.15 12.74
CA PRO A 20 16.05 17.63 13.07
C PRO A 20 16.47 17.21 14.48
N ASP A 21 17.72 16.85 14.60
CA ASP A 21 18.42 16.63 15.87
C ASP A 21 18.33 17.87 16.73
N ASN A 22 17.67 18.02 17.76
CA ASN A 22 17.38 19.23 18.54
C ASN A 22 16.19 20.06 18.04
N ALA A 23 15.07 19.40 17.77
CA ALA A 23 13.80 20.05 17.40
C ALA A 23 13.35 21.18 18.35
N ALA A 24 13.85 21.17 19.58
CA ALA A 24 13.57 22.24 20.55
C ALA A 24 14.13 23.62 20.15
N ASN A 25 15.10 23.68 19.24
CA ASN A 25 15.77 24.90 18.78
C ASN A 25 15.35 25.33 17.36
N LEU A 26 14.30 24.71 16.80
CA LEU A 26 13.78 25.12 15.50
C LEU A 26 13.26 26.55 15.52
N PHE A 27 13.72 27.35 14.56
CA PHE A 27 13.16 28.68 14.35
C PHE A 27 11.77 28.55 13.71
N ILE A 28 10.75 29.02 14.42
CA ILE A 28 9.37 29.02 13.93
C ILE A 28 9.00 30.46 13.59
N ILE A 29 8.72 30.73 12.31
CA ILE A 29 8.31 32.04 11.86
C ILE A 29 7.01 32.48 12.54
N GLY A 30 7.05 33.65 13.18
CA GLY A 30 5.93 34.20 13.93
C GLY A 30 5.91 33.83 15.41
N VAL A 31 6.81 32.96 15.89
CA VAL A 31 6.94 32.56 17.30
C VAL A 31 8.35 32.78 17.83
N SER A 32 9.37 32.66 16.97
CA SER A 32 10.77 32.84 17.36
C SER A 32 11.23 34.30 17.09
N ASP A 33 11.93 34.88 18.03
CA ASP A 33 12.51 36.21 17.90
C ASP A 33 13.78 36.16 17.02
N LEU A 34 13.86 37.05 16.03
CA LEU A 34 15.06 37.26 15.23
C LEU A 34 16.18 37.84 16.14
N GLY A 35 17.25 37.06 16.30
CA GLY A 35 18.36 37.44 17.18
C GLY A 35 18.35 36.77 18.55
N GLY A 36 17.39 35.91 18.85
CA GLY A 36 17.35 35.04 20.01
C GLY A 36 18.25 33.80 19.90
N THR A 37 18.09 32.86 20.82
CA THR A 37 18.83 31.58 20.86
C THR A 37 18.31 30.57 19.82
N ASN A 38 17.21 30.89 19.16
CA ASN A 38 16.62 30.00 18.12
C ASN A 38 17.35 30.14 16.80
N VAL A 39 17.73 29.04 16.21
CA VAL A 39 18.50 28.98 14.96
C VAL A 39 17.59 28.55 13.84
N LEU A 40 17.68 29.21 12.69
CA LEU A 40 16.99 28.76 11.47
C LEU A 40 17.59 27.42 11.02
N ALA A 41 16.76 26.40 10.87
CA ALA A 41 17.19 25.10 10.42
C ALA A 41 17.81 25.17 9.02
N GLY A 42 18.94 24.46 8.87
CA GLY A 42 19.84 24.57 7.74
C GLY A 42 19.27 24.28 6.37
N ALA A 43 20.05 24.67 5.43
CA ALA A 43 20.06 24.50 3.98
C ALA A 43 18.82 23.87 3.34
N GLY A 44 17.99 24.69 2.71
CA GLY A 44 16.98 24.28 1.74
C GLY A 44 15.53 24.56 2.11
N TRP A 45 15.22 24.89 3.35
CA TRP A 45 13.84 25.11 3.82
C TRP A 45 13.47 26.55 4.12
N PHE A 46 14.41 27.46 4.00
CA PHE A 46 14.14 28.87 4.17
C PHE A 46 13.84 29.51 2.81
N ILE A 47 12.58 29.55 2.44
CA ILE A 47 12.08 30.34 1.31
C ILE A 47 10.98 31.26 1.83
N ILE A 48 11.39 32.37 2.41
CA ILE A 48 10.47 33.49 2.57
C ILE A 48 10.93 34.57 1.61
N GLY A 49 10.14 34.72 0.57
CA GLY A 49 10.17 35.90 -0.30
C GLY A 49 11.56 36.40 -0.67
N VAL A 50 12.47 35.51 -1.10
CA VAL A 50 13.85 35.89 -1.46
C VAL A 50 14.64 36.38 -0.25
N SER A 51 15.02 35.46 0.59
CA SER A 51 16.04 35.49 1.65
C SER A 51 16.96 36.72 1.73
N GLU A 52 16.46 37.89 2.08
CA GLU A 52 17.27 39.02 2.48
C GLU A 52 16.94 39.44 3.89
N ILE A 53 17.48 38.69 4.86
CA ILE A 53 17.53 39.18 6.23
C ILE A 53 19.00 39.40 6.60
N GLY A 54 19.44 40.66 6.48
CA GLY A 54 20.72 41.09 7.03
C GLY A 54 21.95 40.99 6.13
N GLY A 55 21.80 40.79 4.85
CA GLY A 55 22.90 40.84 3.89
C GLY A 55 23.96 39.76 4.08
N ALA A 56 24.40 39.11 2.97
CA ALA A 56 25.24 37.92 2.96
C ALA A 56 24.61 36.80 3.81
N ASP A 57 23.69 36.09 3.20
CA ASP A 57 22.89 35.00 3.73
C ASP A 57 23.64 34.03 4.64
N VAL A 58 23.89 34.41 5.88
CA VAL A 58 24.41 33.50 6.89
C VAL A 58 23.23 32.94 7.67
N LEU A 59 22.53 32.06 7.04
CA LEU A 59 21.83 31.03 7.79
C LEU A 59 22.89 30.13 8.36
N ALA A 60 22.97 30.05 9.69
CA ALA A 60 24.01 29.37 10.41
C ALA A 60 24.39 28.05 9.74
N GLU A 61 25.67 27.86 9.45
CA GLU A 61 26.31 26.59 9.17
C GLU A 61 26.29 25.70 10.44
N GLY A 62 25.14 25.42 10.91
CA GLY A 62 24.87 24.30 11.81
C GLY A 62 23.91 23.41 11.04
N ALA A 63 24.46 22.51 10.23
CA ALA A 63 23.68 21.47 9.62
C ALA A 63 23.00 20.70 10.76
N TYR A 64 21.73 21.01 11.04
CA TYR A 64 20.91 20.06 11.77
C TYR A 64 20.78 18.85 10.90
N ALA A 65 21.45 17.78 11.28
CA ALA A 65 21.24 16.50 10.65
C ALA A 65 19.77 16.14 10.92
N PHE A 66 19.00 15.94 9.86
CA PHE A 66 17.71 15.29 9.97
C PHE A 66 17.98 13.81 10.13
N ASP A 67 17.35 13.21 11.11
CA ASP A 67 17.47 11.79 11.37
C ASP A 67 16.13 11.20 11.81
N TRP A 68 16.02 9.88 11.70
CA TRP A 68 14.87 9.15 12.20
C TRP A 68 14.95 9.06 13.74
N GLN A 69 13.98 9.63 14.40
CA GLN A 69 13.95 9.70 15.86
C GLN A 69 12.64 9.17 16.42
N ASN A 70 12.75 8.40 17.49
CA ASN A 70 11.61 8.10 18.35
C ASN A 70 11.31 9.29 19.25
N LEU A 71 10.04 9.57 19.44
CA LEU A 71 9.60 10.51 20.45
C LEU A 71 9.46 9.81 21.80
N ASN A 72 9.47 10.61 22.88
CA ASN A 72 9.18 10.09 24.22
C ASN A 72 7.66 9.86 24.39
N CYS A 73 7.15 8.90 23.64
CA CYS A 73 5.75 8.48 23.58
C CYS A 73 5.69 6.96 23.57
N ASP A 74 4.72 6.41 24.28
CA ASP A 74 4.43 4.98 24.21
C ASP A 74 3.50 4.69 23.02
N VAL A 75 3.81 3.67 22.26
CA VAL A 75 2.95 3.21 21.17
C VAL A 75 1.81 2.39 21.77
N ALA A 76 0.57 2.83 21.58
CA ALA A 76 -0.62 2.13 22.07
C ALA A 76 -1.14 1.11 21.04
N ASN A 77 -1.24 1.53 19.79
CA ASN A 77 -1.56 0.66 18.67
C ASN A 77 -1.08 1.24 17.35
N VAL A 78 -0.89 0.36 16.37
CA VAL A 78 -0.59 0.72 15.00
C VAL A 78 -1.44 -0.16 14.08
N LYS A 79 -2.05 0.45 13.08
CA LYS A 79 -2.67 -0.24 11.97
C LYS A 79 -2.06 0.25 10.67
N THR A 80 -1.48 -0.65 9.87
CA THR A 80 -0.99 -0.31 8.53
C THR A 80 -1.79 -1.05 7.47
N GLU A 81 -1.99 -0.40 6.32
CA GLU A 81 -2.62 -1.00 5.15
C GLU A 81 -1.73 -0.78 3.94
N LEU A 82 -1.32 -1.84 3.27
CA LEU A 82 -0.44 -1.85 2.10
C LEU A 82 -1.13 -2.54 0.93
N GLY A 83 -1.06 -1.97 -0.26
CA GLY A 83 -1.68 -2.51 -1.47
C GLY A 83 -2.94 -1.78 -1.88
N GLY A 84 -3.89 -2.48 -2.52
CA GLY A 84 -5.12 -1.89 -3.03
C GLY A 84 -6.32 -2.80 -2.88
N THR A 85 -7.38 -2.49 -3.59
CA THR A 85 -8.60 -3.30 -3.62
C THR A 85 -8.78 -3.94 -4.99
N VAL A 86 -9.51 -5.06 -5.04
CA VAL A 86 -9.91 -5.67 -6.30
C VAL A 86 -11.30 -5.13 -6.65
N GLU A 87 -11.36 -4.34 -7.72
CA GLU A 87 -12.61 -3.73 -8.18
C GLU A 87 -13.45 -4.76 -8.91
N ASN A 88 -14.68 -4.96 -8.44
CA ASN A 88 -15.65 -5.90 -9.02
C ASN A 88 -15.02 -7.27 -9.37
N MET A 89 -14.03 -7.73 -8.62
CA MET A 89 -13.30 -8.97 -8.86
C MET A 89 -12.53 -9.04 -10.20
N THR A 90 -12.43 -7.94 -10.94
CA THR A 90 -11.91 -7.92 -12.31
C THR A 90 -10.47 -7.43 -12.40
N TYR A 91 -10.13 -6.37 -11.70
CA TYR A 91 -8.79 -5.80 -11.72
C TYR A 91 -8.42 -5.15 -10.39
N PHE A 92 -7.14 -4.99 -10.15
CA PHE A 92 -6.61 -4.35 -8.97
C PHE A 92 -6.66 -2.81 -9.11
N GLN A 93 -7.16 -2.15 -8.08
CA GLN A 93 -7.14 -0.70 -7.97
C GLN A 93 -6.14 -0.29 -6.90
N ALA A 94 -5.06 0.37 -7.31
CA ALA A 94 -4.06 0.89 -6.39
C ALA A 94 -4.65 1.97 -5.48
N GLN A 95 -4.25 1.93 -4.22
CA GLN A 95 -4.61 2.91 -3.20
C GLN A 95 -3.37 3.34 -2.44
N PRO A 96 -3.30 4.59 -1.94
CA PRO A 96 -2.24 4.97 -1.04
C PRO A 96 -2.22 4.06 0.19
N SER A 97 -1.04 3.57 0.54
CA SER A 97 -0.86 2.85 1.78
C SER A 97 -1.09 3.79 2.95
N THR A 98 -1.67 3.29 4.01
CA THR A 98 -2.04 4.10 5.17
C THR A 98 -1.45 3.55 6.45
N ALA A 99 -1.16 4.44 7.39
CA ALA A 99 -0.91 4.05 8.78
C ALA A 99 -1.77 4.89 9.72
N ALA A 100 -2.48 4.21 10.62
CA ALA A 100 -3.14 4.81 11.77
C ALA A 100 -2.34 4.44 13.03
N ILE A 101 -1.81 5.44 13.70
CA ILE A 101 -0.88 5.29 14.83
C ILE A 101 -1.46 5.99 16.04
N ALA A 102 -1.58 5.28 17.15
CA ALA A 102 -1.97 5.86 18.43
C ALA A 102 -0.78 5.84 19.39
N LEU A 103 -0.42 7.04 19.88
CA LEU A 103 0.65 7.24 20.84
C LEU A 103 0.07 7.77 22.17
N GLN A 104 0.76 7.45 23.26
CA GLN A 104 0.44 7.97 24.59
C GLN A 104 1.66 8.69 25.17
N SER A 105 1.45 9.83 25.80
CA SER A 105 2.54 10.57 26.44
C SER A 105 2.04 11.44 27.58
N TYR A 106 2.82 11.49 28.66
CA TYR A 106 2.62 12.46 29.75
C TYR A 106 3.45 13.75 29.60
N THR A 107 4.47 13.69 28.72
CA THR A 107 5.45 14.78 28.61
C THR A 107 5.41 15.47 27.24
N TYR A 108 5.07 14.73 26.20
CA TYR A 108 5.01 15.26 24.84
C TYR A 108 3.65 15.92 24.57
N ASP A 109 3.69 17.18 24.16
CA ASP A 109 2.52 17.95 23.75
C ASP A 109 2.71 18.49 22.34
N PRO A 110 2.03 17.93 21.34
CA PRO A 110 2.16 18.36 19.94
C PRO A 110 1.71 19.81 19.71
N THR A 111 0.90 20.40 20.58
CA THR A 111 0.48 21.80 20.45
C THR A 111 1.61 22.77 20.77
N ASN A 112 2.49 22.40 21.69
CA ASN A 112 3.67 23.17 22.08
C ASN A 112 4.91 22.76 21.28
N ASN A 113 5.02 21.48 20.96
CA ASN A 113 6.11 20.94 20.14
C ASN A 113 5.60 20.60 18.72
N ARG A 114 5.80 21.52 17.80
CA ARG A 114 5.33 21.38 16.40
C ARG A 114 6.18 20.45 15.53
N THR A 115 6.94 19.55 16.13
CA THR A 115 7.78 18.59 15.39
C THR A 115 6.92 17.58 14.64
N ILE A 116 5.85 17.08 15.27
CA ILE A 116 4.85 16.23 14.61
C ILE A 116 3.76 17.11 14.02
N ARG A 117 3.68 17.17 12.71
CA ARG A 117 2.69 17.96 11.97
C ARG A 117 2.39 17.31 10.62
N PRO A 118 1.30 17.66 9.97
CA PRO A 118 1.06 17.25 8.59
C PRO A 118 2.27 17.55 7.68
N GLY A 119 2.67 16.56 6.88
CA GLY A 119 3.84 16.61 6.01
C GLY A 119 5.15 16.13 6.66
N THR A 120 5.23 15.87 7.96
CA THR A 120 6.40 15.25 8.59
C THR A 120 6.51 13.79 8.13
N PRO A 121 7.69 13.35 7.63
CA PRO A 121 7.90 11.95 7.31
C PRO A 121 7.83 11.07 8.57
N VAL A 122 7.17 9.94 8.45
CA VAL A 122 6.99 8.95 9.52
C VAL A 122 7.15 7.55 8.97
N ARG A 123 7.77 6.67 9.75
CA ARG A 123 7.85 5.24 9.44
C ARG A 123 7.52 4.38 10.65
N VAL A 124 7.00 3.20 10.37
CA VAL A 124 6.77 2.13 11.34
C VAL A 124 7.76 1.02 11.04
N ARG A 125 8.61 0.71 12.00
CA ARG A 125 9.69 -0.26 11.88
C ARG A 125 9.53 -1.37 12.90
N ILE A 126 9.69 -2.60 12.46
CA ILE A 126 9.85 -3.76 13.33
C ILE A 126 11.28 -3.75 13.86
N ASN A 127 11.46 -3.98 15.16
CA ASN A 127 12.75 -3.94 15.83
C ASN A 127 12.99 -5.26 16.59
N ARG A 128 12.92 -6.37 15.88
CA ARG A 128 13.21 -7.69 16.43
C ARG A 128 14.48 -8.27 15.82
N ALA A 129 15.12 -9.20 16.55
CA ALA A 129 16.35 -9.82 16.06
C ALA A 129 16.14 -10.65 14.77
N GLU A 130 14.93 -11.17 14.59
CA GLU A 130 14.54 -11.97 13.42
C GLU A 130 14.19 -11.12 12.21
N LEU A 131 13.66 -9.91 12.46
CA LEU A 131 13.20 -9.00 11.41
C LEU A 131 13.39 -7.55 11.87
N ASP A 132 14.25 -6.83 11.18
CA ASP A 132 14.49 -5.41 11.39
C ASP A 132 14.12 -4.66 10.11
N GLU A 133 12.82 -4.43 9.92
CA GLU A 133 12.27 -3.96 8.65
C GLU A 133 11.24 -2.85 8.84
N VAL A 134 11.10 -2.00 7.82
CA VAL A 134 10.10 -0.94 7.75
C VAL A 134 8.83 -1.50 7.11
N ILE A 135 7.75 -1.59 7.87
CA ILE A 135 6.43 -2.06 7.38
C ILE A 135 5.54 -0.94 6.87
N PHE A 136 5.87 0.29 7.14
CA PHE A 136 5.21 1.48 6.59
C PHE A 136 6.18 2.65 6.58
N SER A 137 6.16 3.43 5.51
CA SER A 137 6.84 4.72 5.42
C SER A 137 5.99 5.70 4.61
N GLY A 138 5.89 6.93 5.08
CA GLY A 138 5.06 7.93 4.44
C GLY A 138 5.14 9.29 5.10
N PHE A 139 4.08 10.06 4.97
CA PHE A 139 3.97 11.42 5.52
C PHE A 139 2.72 11.53 6.37
N ILE A 140 2.83 12.23 7.48
CA ILE A 140 1.69 12.53 8.34
C ILE A 140 0.67 13.34 7.54
N ASN A 141 -0.57 12.86 7.52
CA ASN A 141 -1.70 13.54 6.93
C ASN A 141 -2.48 14.33 7.99
N THR A 142 -2.80 13.69 9.12
CA THR A 142 -3.50 14.34 10.24
C THR A 142 -2.86 13.99 11.57
N VAL A 143 -2.97 14.91 12.53
CA VAL A 143 -2.61 14.70 13.92
C VAL A 143 -3.75 15.23 14.79
N ASP A 144 -4.35 14.35 15.57
CA ASP A 144 -5.38 14.68 16.52
C ASP A 144 -4.86 14.42 17.95
N VAL A 145 -5.13 15.31 18.88
CA VAL A 145 -4.69 15.19 20.27
C VAL A 145 -5.88 15.25 21.21
N SER A 146 -5.99 14.27 22.08
CA SER A 146 -6.96 14.23 23.17
C SER A 146 -6.25 14.32 24.50
N TYR A 147 -6.64 15.29 25.32
CA TYR A 147 -6.11 15.51 26.66
C TYR A 147 -7.02 14.85 27.68
N THR A 148 -6.44 14.01 28.53
CA THR A 148 -7.18 13.38 29.62
C THR A 148 -7.00 14.13 30.93
N VAL A 149 -7.90 13.91 31.88
CA VAL A 149 -7.89 14.64 33.20
C VAL A 149 -6.67 14.30 34.04
N ASP A 150 -6.11 13.10 33.84
CA ASP A 150 -4.90 12.62 34.51
C ASP A 150 -3.60 13.12 33.85
N GLY A 151 -3.68 13.93 32.81
CA GLY A 151 -2.55 14.51 32.11
C GLY A 151 -1.92 13.66 31.05
N LEU A 152 -2.49 12.49 30.72
CA LEU A 152 -2.07 11.66 29.62
C LEU A 152 -2.57 12.23 28.29
N ASN A 153 -1.67 12.54 27.38
CA ASN A 153 -2.01 12.96 26.02
C ASN A 153 -2.16 11.73 25.12
N LEU A 154 -3.29 11.62 24.46
CA LEU A 154 -3.55 10.60 23.43
C LEU A 154 -3.40 11.25 22.06
N ILE A 155 -2.43 10.82 21.29
CA ILE A 155 -2.07 11.38 20.00
C ILE A 155 -2.44 10.36 18.92
N SER A 156 -3.37 10.73 18.06
CA SER A 156 -3.80 9.91 16.92
C SER A 156 -3.23 10.49 15.63
N ILE A 157 -2.43 9.71 14.91
CA ILE A 157 -1.78 10.10 13.67
C ILE A 157 -2.35 9.24 12.54
N THR A 158 -2.74 9.89 11.45
CA THR A 158 -2.97 9.21 10.18
C THR A 158 -1.86 9.61 9.21
N ALA A 159 -1.21 8.64 8.58
CA ALA A 159 -0.17 8.87 7.60
C ALA A 159 -0.51 8.18 6.27
N LEU A 160 -0.01 8.73 5.18
CA LEU A 160 -0.16 8.23 3.82
C LEU A 160 1.23 8.07 3.19
N ASP A 161 1.41 7.06 2.35
CA ASP A 161 2.64 6.87 1.60
C ASP A 161 2.83 7.91 0.48
N SER A 162 3.92 7.79 -0.26
CA SER A 162 4.24 8.70 -1.37
C SER A 162 3.28 8.56 -2.55
N PHE A 163 2.52 7.48 -2.67
CA PHE A 163 1.49 7.34 -3.70
C PHE A 163 0.41 8.42 -3.61
N ASN A 164 0.13 8.94 -2.42
CA ASN A 164 -0.78 10.08 -2.28
C ASN A 164 -0.35 11.30 -3.12
N LYS A 165 0.95 11.50 -3.36
CA LYS A 165 1.44 12.55 -4.25
C LYS A 165 1.06 12.27 -5.71
N VAL A 166 1.11 11.02 -6.15
CA VAL A 166 0.72 10.60 -7.51
C VAL A 166 -0.75 10.89 -7.77
N VAL A 167 -1.59 10.70 -6.75
CA VAL A 167 -3.05 10.92 -6.82
C VAL A 167 -3.40 12.41 -6.79
N THR A 168 -2.59 13.25 -6.15
CA THR A 168 -2.94 14.66 -5.88
C THR A 168 -2.13 15.68 -6.66
N THR A 169 -0.93 15.34 -7.15
CA THR A 169 -0.01 16.27 -7.80
C THR A 169 -0.17 16.21 -9.32
N ARG A 170 -0.17 17.36 -9.96
CA ARG A 170 -0.17 17.48 -11.43
C ARG A 170 1.26 17.50 -11.96
N LEU A 171 1.49 16.74 -13.01
CA LEU A 171 2.71 16.85 -13.82
C LEU A 171 2.49 17.91 -14.91
N ALA A 172 3.51 18.73 -15.16
CA ALA A 172 3.48 19.72 -16.22
C ALA A 172 3.30 19.07 -17.59
N GLU A 173 3.94 17.92 -17.79
CA GLU A 173 3.87 17.13 -19.01
C GLU A 173 4.01 15.65 -18.67
N PHE A 174 3.24 14.81 -19.37
CA PHE A 174 3.37 13.35 -19.38
C PHE A 174 3.36 12.91 -20.84
N ASP A 175 4.51 12.44 -21.33
CA ASP A 175 4.71 12.06 -22.73
C ASP A 175 5.29 10.64 -22.82
N THR A 176 4.51 9.75 -23.42
CA THR A 176 4.96 8.41 -23.80
C THR A 176 5.13 8.29 -25.33
N THR A 177 4.78 9.31 -26.11
CA THR A 177 4.84 9.22 -27.57
C THR A 177 6.26 9.33 -28.11
N THR A 178 7.13 10.07 -27.41
CA THR A 178 8.53 10.21 -27.79
C THR A 178 9.32 8.94 -27.56
N ASP A 179 9.05 8.24 -26.44
CA ASP A 179 9.75 7.02 -26.06
C ASP A 179 9.19 5.80 -26.82
N PHE A 180 7.89 5.83 -27.18
CA PHE A 180 7.18 4.71 -27.83
C PHE A 180 6.55 5.14 -29.16
N PRO A 181 7.37 5.33 -30.21
CA PRO A 181 6.92 5.85 -31.52
C PRO A 181 6.00 4.91 -32.28
N ASP A 182 5.91 3.62 -31.86
CA ASP A 182 5.00 2.64 -32.46
C ASP A 182 3.53 2.88 -32.10
N GLY A 183 3.26 3.90 -31.28
CA GLY A 183 1.92 4.34 -30.90
C GLY A 183 1.33 3.61 -29.71
N TYR A 184 2.11 2.79 -29.01
CA TYR A 184 1.70 2.10 -27.77
C TYR A 184 2.88 1.86 -26.82
N ALA A 185 2.59 1.76 -25.54
CA ALA A 185 3.49 1.37 -24.47
C ALA A 185 2.97 0.11 -23.77
N SER A 186 3.84 -0.64 -23.12
CA SER A 186 3.43 -1.68 -22.18
C SER A 186 2.97 -1.06 -20.85
N PRO A 187 2.18 -1.75 -20.03
CA PRO A 187 1.84 -1.31 -18.68
C PRO A 187 3.06 -0.95 -17.83
N TYR A 188 4.12 -1.76 -17.92
CA TYR A 188 5.39 -1.52 -17.24
C TYR A 188 5.99 -0.15 -17.60
N GLU A 189 6.12 0.14 -18.89
CA GLU A 189 6.73 1.37 -19.39
C GLU A 189 5.94 2.63 -18.99
N VAL A 190 4.61 2.52 -18.93
CA VAL A 190 3.76 3.62 -18.45
C VAL A 190 3.98 3.87 -16.96
N ILE A 191 4.04 2.81 -16.14
CA ILE A 191 4.27 2.94 -14.70
C ILE A 191 5.68 3.48 -14.42
N GLU A 192 6.70 3.01 -15.14
CA GLU A 192 8.06 3.51 -15.04
C GLU A 192 8.13 5.01 -15.37
N LYS A 193 7.43 5.44 -16.43
CA LYS A 193 7.35 6.86 -16.79
C LYS A 193 6.68 7.72 -15.73
N VAL A 194 5.64 7.20 -15.08
CA VAL A 194 5.03 7.87 -13.92
C VAL A 194 6.03 7.97 -12.77
N ALA A 195 6.77 6.90 -12.45
CA ALA A 195 7.78 6.92 -11.39
C ALA A 195 8.87 7.95 -11.65
N GLU A 196 9.40 8.02 -12.87
CA GLU A 196 10.36 9.05 -13.30
C GLU A 196 9.83 10.47 -13.08
N GLY A 197 8.56 10.73 -13.41
CA GLY A 197 7.91 12.02 -13.20
C GLY A 197 7.88 12.48 -11.73
N PHE A 198 7.97 11.57 -10.79
CA PHE A 198 8.08 11.83 -9.34
C PHE A 198 9.51 11.69 -8.80
N GLY A 199 10.50 11.40 -9.65
CA GLY A 199 11.89 11.24 -9.24
C GLY A 199 12.13 10.00 -8.37
N THR A 200 11.31 8.96 -8.53
CA THR A 200 11.46 7.67 -7.89
C THR A 200 11.81 6.59 -8.92
N SER A 201 12.32 5.46 -8.47
CA SER A 201 12.56 4.28 -9.29
C SER A 201 11.38 3.32 -9.23
N MET A 202 11.38 2.38 -10.16
CA MET A 202 10.43 1.29 -10.20
C MET A 202 11.15 -0.04 -10.05
N TYR A 203 10.61 -0.90 -9.20
CA TYR A 203 10.99 -2.29 -9.11
C TYR A 203 9.88 -3.16 -9.72
N ALA A 204 10.24 -4.05 -10.64
CA ALA A 204 9.32 -5.04 -11.19
C ALA A 204 9.97 -6.42 -11.19
N LEU A 205 9.21 -7.43 -10.78
CA LEU A 205 9.68 -8.82 -10.84
C LEU A 205 9.77 -9.35 -12.27
N SER A 206 9.03 -8.76 -13.21
CA SER A 206 9.05 -9.10 -14.63
C SER A 206 8.71 -7.89 -15.46
N SER A 207 9.47 -7.65 -16.51
CA SER A 207 9.16 -6.66 -17.54
C SER A 207 8.18 -7.23 -18.61
N GLU A 208 7.88 -8.52 -18.55
CA GLU A 208 6.97 -9.18 -19.48
C GLU A 208 5.52 -8.92 -19.07
N THR A 209 5.01 -7.76 -19.40
CA THR A 209 3.58 -7.46 -19.26
C THR A 209 2.86 -7.80 -20.56
N THR A 210 1.77 -8.53 -20.44
CA THR A 210 0.84 -8.72 -21.55
C THR A 210 -0.13 -7.55 -21.58
N GLY A 211 -0.09 -6.74 -22.60
CA GLY A 211 -1.01 -5.63 -22.77
C GLY A 211 -0.35 -4.46 -23.47
N ARG A 212 -1.16 -3.64 -24.12
CA ARG A 212 -0.73 -2.45 -24.86
C ARG A 212 -1.65 -1.29 -24.51
N ILE A 213 -1.06 -0.19 -24.17
CA ILE A 213 -1.74 1.06 -23.82
C ILE A 213 -1.40 2.06 -24.93
N PRO A 214 -2.36 2.82 -25.47
CA PRO A 214 -2.05 3.87 -26.43
C PRO A 214 -1.04 4.87 -25.87
N SER A 215 -0.04 5.23 -26.68
CA SER A 215 0.89 6.30 -26.32
C SER A 215 0.15 7.62 -26.24
N VAL A 216 0.48 8.42 -25.24
CA VAL A 216 -0.20 9.68 -24.95
C VAL A 216 0.79 10.81 -24.67
N LEU A 217 0.44 12.02 -25.16
CA LEU A 217 1.04 13.28 -24.75
C LEU A 217 -0.03 14.10 -24.04
N SER A 218 0.20 14.43 -22.80
CA SER A 218 -0.74 15.20 -21.99
C SER A 218 0.00 16.24 -21.14
N THR A 219 -0.60 17.40 -20.97
CA THR A 219 -0.05 18.51 -20.18
C THR A 219 -0.98 18.84 -19.01
N ASP A 220 -0.40 19.27 -17.90
CA ASP A 220 -1.13 19.63 -16.66
C ASP A 220 -2.07 18.50 -16.17
N VAL A 221 -1.57 17.28 -16.10
CA VAL A 221 -2.35 16.07 -15.83
C VAL A 221 -2.01 15.44 -14.49
N ILE A 222 -3.01 14.83 -13.85
CA ILE A 222 -2.79 13.96 -12.69
C ILE A 222 -2.44 12.57 -13.23
N PRO A 223 -1.21 12.06 -13.02
CA PRO A 223 -0.72 10.85 -13.68
C PRO A 223 -1.37 9.57 -13.17
N ASN A 224 -2.10 9.62 -12.05
CA ASN A 224 -2.85 8.48 -11.52
C ASN A 224 -3.83 7.87 -12.54
N ILE A 225 -4.31 8.65 -13.50
CA ILE A 225 -5.20 8.15 -14.56
C ILE A 225 -4.45 7.12 -15.41
N PHE A 226 -3.24 7.46 -15.88
CA PHE A 226 -2.42 6.57 -16.70
C PHE A 226 -1.89 5.36 -15.91
N LEU A 227 -1.55 5.59 -14.65
CA LEU A 227 -1.14 4.51 -13.74
C LEU A 227 -2.29 3.51 -13.54
N SER A 228 -3.50 4.00 -13.31
CA SER A 228 -4.68 3.14 -13.15
C SER A 228 -4.99 2.33 -14.41
N ASP A 229 -4.91 2.96 -15.58
CA ASP A 229 -5.08 2.29 -16.87
C ASP A 229 -3.99 1.22 -17.08
N ALA A 230 -2.74 1.52 -16.73
CA ALA A 230 -1.62 0.58 -16.83
C ALA A 230 -1.80 -0.64 -15.92
N ILE A 231 -2.19 -0.43 -14.67
CA ILE A 231 -2.45 -1.51 -13.72
C ILE A 231 -3.63 -2.37 -14.20
N GLN A 232 -4.69 -1.74 -14.68
CA GLN A 232 -5.87 -2.43 -15.18
C GLN A 232 -5.55 -3.28 -16.41
N VAL A 233 -4.85 -2.73 -17.41
CA VAL A 233 -4.47 -3.47 -18.63
C VAL A 233 -3.48 -4.59 -18.33
N GLY A 234 -2.51 -4.32 -17.45
CA GLY A 234 -1.49 -5.28 -17.03
C GLY A 234 -2.00 -6.39 -16.10
N LEU A 235 -3.21 -6.20 -15.51
CA LEU A 235 -3.76 -7.11 -14.50
C LEU A 235 -2.74 -7.41 -13.39
N GLY A 236 -2.07 -6.40 -12.87
CA GLY A 236 -1.01 -6.54 -11.88
C GLY A 236 -1.37 -5.94 -10.53
N PHE A 237 -0.50 -6.15 -9.57
CA PHE A 237 -0.53 -5.54 -8.25
C PHE A 237 0.45 -4.37 -8.21
N PHE A 238 0.08 -3.31 -7.53
CA PHE A 238 0.90 -2.12 -7.40
C PHE A 238 0.87 -1.59 -5.97
N TRP A 239 2.04 -1.21 -5.45
CA TRP A 239 2.20 -0.53 -4.18
C TRP A 239 3.51 0.25 -4.13
N ILE A 240 3.69 1.05 -3.09
CA ILE A 240 4.97 1.69 -2.76
C ILE A 240 5.69 0.82 -1.74
N ASP A 241 6.92 0.42 -2.04
CA ASP A 241 7.75 -0.35 -1.11
C ASP A 241 8.10 0.50 0.13
N PRO A 242 7.72 0.06 1.34
CA PRO A 242 7.93 0.88 2.52
C PRO A 242 9.40 1.23 2.81
N PRO A 243 10.38 0.30 2.71
CA PRO A 243 11.78 0.61 2.94
C PRO A 243 12.40 1.55 1.90
N THR A 244 12.21 1.30 0.62
CA THR A 244 12.91 2.00 -0.47
C THR A 244 12.13 3.17 -1.04
N GLN A 245 10.82 3.21 -0.83
CA GLN A 245 9.88 4.15 -1.46
C GLN A 245 9.84 4.05 -2.99
N GLU A 246 10.25 2.91 -3.52
CA GLU A 246 10.15 2.60 -4.94
C GLU A 246 8.73 2.15 -5.32
N PHE A 247 8.37 2.36 -6.57
CA PHE A 247 7.15 1.79 -7.13
C PHE A 247 7.36 0.30 -7.36
N VAL A 248 6.48 -0.54 -6.84
CA VAL A 248 6.49 -1.97 -7.08
C VAL A 248 5.31 -2.34 -7.95
N PHE A 249 5.59 -3.00 -9.08
CA PHE A 249 4.57 -3.55 -9.95
C PHE A 249 4.85 -5.03 -10.21
N ILE A 250 3.89 -5.87 -9.85
CA ILE A 250 3.95 -7.31 -10.10
C ILE A 250 2.81 -7.68 -11.03
N PRO A 251 3.09 -8.01 -12.31
CA PRO A 251 2.06 -8.49 -13.21
C PRO A 251 1.53 -9.83 -12.71
N ARG A 252 0.22 -10.00 -12.74
CA ARG A 252 -0.41 -11.24 -12.33
C ARG A 252 0.02 -12.38 -13.25
N PRO A 253 0.43 -13.54 -12.72
CA PRO A 253 0.83 -14.69 -13.53
C PRO A 253 -0.25 -15.12 -14.53
N VAL A 254 0.13 -15.43 -15.76
CA VAL A 254 -0.80 -15.91 -16.81
C VAL A 254 -1.18 -17.37 -16.59
N THR A 255 -0.31 -18.13 -15.94
CA THR A 255 -0.52 -19.54 -15.60
C THR A 255 -0.33 -19.69 -14.11
N ALA A 256 -1.28 -20.36 -13.47
CA ALA A 256 -1.25 -20.69 -12.05
C ALA A 256 -0.17 -21.75 -11.73
N ALA A 257 1.08 -21.47 -12.07
CA ALA A 257 2.20 -22.22 -11.52
C ALA A 257 2.40 -21.73 -10.09
N ILE A 258 1.90 -22.51 -9.14
CA ILE A 258 2.10 -22.24 -7.71
C ILE A 258 3.59 -22.34 -7.44
N PRO A 259 4.23 -21.29 -6.89
CA PRO A 259 5.64 -21.35 -6.55
C PRO A 259 5.93 -22.45 -5.53
N ASP A 260 7.04 -23.17 -5.69
CA ASP A 260 7.52 -24.09 -4.67
C ASP A 260 7.75 -23.32 -3.36
N GLY A 261 7.26 -23.88 -2.24
CA GLY A 261 7.39 -23.22 -0.94
C GLY A 261 6.28 -22.24 -0.60
N THR A 262 5.19 -22.22 -1.38
CA THR A 262 4.01 -21.39 -1.09
C THR A 262 3.43 -21.70 0.28
N TYR A 263 3.28 -20.68 1.12
CA TYR A 263 2.65 -20.80 2.43
C TYR A 263 1.16 -21.07 2.32
N THR A 264 0.65 -21.86 3.27
CA THR A 264 -0.78 -22.16 3.38
C THR A 264 -1.32 -21.66 4.70
N ILE A 265 -2.41 -20.91 4.66
CA ILE A 265 -3.14 -20.45 5.85
C ILE A 265 -4.34 -21.36 6.05
N GLY A 266 -4.41 -22.02 7.20
CA GLY A 266 -5.43 -23.03 7.42
C GLY A 266 -5.84 -23.28 8.87
N ASN A 267 -6.87 -24.10 9.02
CA ASN A 267 -7.36 -24.55 10.32
C ASN A 267 -6.73 -25.88 10.78
N SER A 268 -5.77 -26.43 10.03
CA SER A 268 -4.99 -27.61 10.38
C SER A 268 -3.50 -27.34 10.24
N HIS A 269 -2.68 -27.91 11.12
CA HIS A 269 -1.23 -27.83 11.07
C HIS A 269 -0.68 -29.11 10.43
N GLU A 270 -0.31 -29.07 9.17
CA GLU A 270 0.18 -30.25 8.44
C GLU A 270 1.70 -30.23 8.21
N ASP A 271 2.32 -29.03 8.13
CA ASP A 271 3.75 -28.86 7.89
C ASP A 271 4.28 -27.49 8.35
N ASN A 272 5.57 -27.22 8.13
CA ASN A 272 6.22 -25.96 8.52
C ASN A 272 5.83 -24.74 7.66
N LEU A 273 5.11 -24.95 6.56
CA LEU A 273 4.61 -23.89 5.69
C LEU A 273 3.18 -23.47 6.06
N HIS A 274 2.61 -24.08 7.11
CA HIS A 274 1.28 -23.75 7.59
C HIS A 274 1.30 -22.57 8.55
N LEU A 275 0.53 -21.54 8.21
CA LEU A 275 0.20 -20.43 9.09
C LEU A 275 -1.17 -20.69 9.75
N CYS A 276 -1.25 -20.37 11.04
CA CYS A 276 -2.52 -20.48 11.77
C CYS A 276 -3.56 -19.51 11.24
N MET A 277 -4.76 -19.96 10.99
CA MET A 277 -5.90 -19.11 10.68
C MET A 277 -6.57 -18.63 11.96
N SER A 278 -6.76 -17.32 12.11
CA SER A 278 -7.54 -16.73 13.20
C SER A 278 -8.96 -16.44 12.78
N ASP A 279 -9.15 -15.97 11.55
CA ASP A 279 -10.45 -15.62 10.99
C ASP A 279 -10.45 -15.84 9.47
N LEU A 280 -11.61 -16.18 8.94
CA LEU A 280 -11.84 -16.39 7.51
C LEU A 280 -13.18 -15.77 7.11
N ILE A 281 -13.14 -14.80 6.20
CA ILE A 281 -14.35 -14.21 5.64
C ILE A 281 -14.56 -14.80 4.24
N VAL A 282 -15.63 -15.58 4.13
CA VAL A 282 -16.12 -16.12 2.86
C VAL A 282 -17.36 -15.32 2.50
N GLN A 283 -17.29 -14.62 1.39
CA GLN A 283 -18.42 -13.90 0.84
C GLN A 283 -19.15 -14.81 -0.15
N GLY A 284 -20.45 -14.94 -0.01
CA GLY A 284 -21.30 -15.73 -0.89
C GLY A 284 -22.58 -14.95 -1.19
N GLU A 285 -22.46 -13.66 -1.51
CA GLU A 285 -23.60 -12.84 -1.89
C GLU A 285 -23.92 -13.07 -3.38
N TYR A 286 -25.21 -13.06 -3.69
CA TYR A 286 -25.71 -13.18 -5.07
C TYR A 286 -25.16 -12.05 -5.96
N ASP A 287 -24.94 -10.87 -5.37
CA ASP A 287 -24.44 -9.68 -6.07
C ASP A 287 -22.95 -9.79 -6.49
N ASP A 288 -22.23 -10.78 -5.96
CA ASP A 288 -20.83 -11.02 -6.33
C ASP A 288 -20.65 -12.09 -7.44
N VAL A 289 -21.74 -12.68 -7.93
CA VAL A 289 -21.70 -13.66 -9.00
C VAL A 289 -21.91 -12.97 -10.34
N TYR A 290 -20.83 -12.71 -11.05
CA TYR A 290 -20.92 -12.25 -12.43
C TYR A 290 -20.76 -13.44 -13.37
N ASN A 291 -21.73 -13.66 -14.24
CA ASN A 291 -21.74 -14.74 -15.23
C ASN A 291 -21.79 -14.20 -16.67
N SER A 292 -21.72 -12.89 -16.80
CA SER A 292 -21.62 -12.20 -18.09
C SER A 292 -20.69 -11.01 -17.96
N LEU A 293 -19.55 -11.04 -18.65
CA LEU A 293 -18.56 -9.98 -18.68
C LEU A 293 -18.57 -9.33 -20.06
N ARG A 294 -18.84 -8.02 -20.13
CA ARG A 294 -18.62 -7.19 -21.30
C ARG A 294 -17.38 -6.33 -21.09
N VAL A 295 -16.43 -6.41 -22.01
CA VAL A 295 -15.22 -5.57 -21.98
C VAL A 295 -15.19 -4.74 -23.25
N ALA A 296 -15.11 -3.43 -23.12
CA ALA A 296 -15.09 -2.48 -24.21
C ALA A 296 -13.82 -1.63 -24.23
N LEU A 297 -13.46 -1.09 -25.38
CA LEU A 297 -12.42 -0.06 -25.45
C LEU A 297 -12.92 1.22 -24.77
N LYS A 298 -12.07 1.82 -23.94
CA LYS A 298 -12.36 3.11 -23.29
C LYS A 298 -12.55 4.24 -24.32
N THR A 299 -11.87 4.13 -25.46
CA THR A 299 -11.94 5.10 -26.56
C THR A 299 -13.08 4.86 -27.54
N ASP A 300 -13.61 3.64 -27.61
CA ASP A 300 -14.70 3.23 -28.50
C ASP A 300 -15.56 2.11 -27.90
N ASP A 301 -16.62 2.48 -27.21
CA ASP A 301 -17.55 1.54 -26.57
C ASP A 301 -18.29 0.61 -27.55
N ALA A 302 -18.27 0.91 -28.84
CA ALA A 302 -18.82 0.04 -29.88
C ALA A 302 -17.91 -1.14 -30.18
N THR A 303 -16.63 -1.04 -29.87
CA THR A 303 -15.65 -2.15 -29.96
C THR A 303 -15.58 -2.86 -28.62
N TYR A 304 -16.18 -4.04 -28.53
CA TYR A 304 -16.26 -4.81 -27.29
C TYR A 304 -16.20 -6.32 -27.52
N VAL A 305 -15.92 -7.06 -26.45
CA VAL A 305 -16.02 -8.52 -26.38
C VAL A 305 -16.92 -8.92 -25.22
N ILE A 306 -17.57 -10.08 -25.33
CA ILE A 306 -18.42 -10.63 -24.27
C ILE A 306 -17.90 -12.04 -23.92
N ARG A 307 -17.92 -12.36 -22.62
CA ARG A 307 -17.73 -13.70 -22.05
C ARG A 307 -18.92 -14.05 -21.19
N GLN A 308 -19.41 -15.28 -21.30
CA GLN A 308 -20.59 -15.76 -20.55
C GLN A 308 -20.38 -17.20 -20.09
N ASP A 309 -20.85 -17.47 -18.87
CA ASP A 309 -21.00 -18.80 -18.31
C ASP A 309 -22.48 -19.19 -18.37
N GLN A 310 -22.84 -19.99 -19.38
CA GLN A 310 -24.23 -20.36 -19.61
C GLN A 310 -24.80 -21.23 -18.50
N ASP A 311 -23.98 -22.11 -17.90
CA ASP A 311 -24.45 -23.00 -16.82
C ASP A 311 -24.80 -22.16 -15.57
N SER A 312 -24.00 -21.14 -15.27
CA SER A 312 -24.27 -20.20 -14.18
C SER A 312 -25.50 -19.33 -14.49
N ILE A 313 -25.63 -18.87 -15.74
CA ILE A 313 -26.80 -18.08 -16.17
C ILE A 313 -28.10 -18.88 -16.01
N ASP A 314 -28.08 -20.16 -16.38
CA ASP A 314 -29.26 -21.03 -16.29
C ASP A 314 -29.68 -21.28 -14.82
N LEU A 315 -28.72 -21.26 -13.89
CA LEU A 315 -28.97 -21.46 -12.46
C LEU A 315 -29.40 -20.17 -11.72
N TYR A 316 -28.75 -19.06 -12.02
CA TYR A 316 -28.85 -17.83 -11.22
C TYR A 316 -29.46 -16.66 -11.99
N GLY A 317 -29.70 -16.79 -13.30
CA GLY A 317 -30.02 -15.66 -14.16
C GLY A 317 -28.77 -14.89 -14.59
N VAL A 318 -28.96 -13.87 -15.43
CA VAL A 318 -27.87 -13.04 -15.93
C VAL A 318 -27.41 -12.06 -14.86
N ALA A 319 -26.17 -12.15 -14.44
CA ALA A 319 -25.47 -11.17 -13.63
C ALA A 319 -24.31 -10.60 -14.46
N ALA A 320 -24.50 -9.37 -14.96
CA ALA A 320 -23.58 -8.76 -15.92
C ALA A 320 -22.68 -7.71 -15.27
N ILE A 321 -21.44 -7.67 -15.72
CA ILE A 321 -20.51 -6.58 -15.44
C ILE A 321 -20.00 -5.99 -16.75
N ASP A 322 -19.92 -4.66 -16.80
CA ASP A 322 -19.32 -3.90 -17.89
C ASP A 322 -18.00 -3.26 -17.43
N VAL A 323 -16.94 -3.49 -18.18
CA VAL A 323 -15.62 -2.93 -17.93
C VAL A 323 -15.12 -2.21 -19.18
N GLN A 324 -14.54 -1.03 -19.02
CA GLN A 324 -13.84 -0.32 -20.07
C GLN A 324 -12.36 -0.33 -19.78
N ILE A 325 -11.53 -0.70 -20.77
CA ILE A 325 -10.07 -0.70 -20.65
C ILE A 325 -9.43 0.14 -21.74
N ASP A 326 -8.33 0.78 -21.40
CA ASP A 326 -7.57 1.61 -22.33
C ASP A 326 -6.49 0.78 -23.01
N THR A 327 -6.88 0.12 -24.09
CA THR A 327 -5.98 -0.72 -24.88
C THR A 327 -6.13 -0.44 -26.39
N THR A 328 -5.26 -1.03 -27.21
CA THR A 328 -5.10 -0.64 -28.60
C THR A 328 -6.11 -1.26 -29.54
N ASP A 329 -6.58 -2.48 -29.28
CA ASP A 329 -7.38 -3.24 -30.23
C ASP A 329 -8.21 -4.35 -29.58
N ILE A 330 -9.06 -4.98 -30.41
CA ILE A 330 -9.97 -6.06 -29.98
C ILE A 330 -9.23 -7.34 -29.56
N ASP A 331 -8.03 -7.58 -30.07
CA ASP A 331 -7.26 -8.77 -29.70
C ASP A 331 -6.77 -8.67 -28.27
N GLN A 332 -6.38 -7.46 -27.84
CA GLN A 332 -6.03 -7.17 -26.45
C GLN A 332 -7.26 -7.28 -25.52
N LEU A 333 -8.44 -6.83 -25.99
CA LEU A 333 -9.69 -7.03 -25.25
C LEU A 333 -9.98 -8.52 -25.02
N ASN A 334 -9.79 -9.35 -26.06
CA ASN A 334 -10.01 -10.79 -25.96
C ASN A 334 -9.05 -11.42 -24.92
N VAL A 335 -7.76 -11.12 -25.00
CA VAL A 335 -6.75 -11.64 -24.06
C VAL A 335 -7.10 -11.22 -22.62
N TRP A 336 -7.46 -9.96 -22.42
CA TRP A 336 -7.83 -9.45 -21.10
C TRP A 336 -9.11 -10.13 -20.57
N ALA A 337 -10.14 -10.20 -21.40
CA ALA A 337 -11.41 -10.82 -21.04
C ALA A 337 -11.26 -12.30 -20.67
N ASP A 338 -10.45 -13.05 -21.43
CA ASP A 338 -10.18 -14.47 -21.17
C ASP A 338 -9.45 -14.65 -19.83
N ARG A 339 -8.48 -13.79 -19.51
CA ARG A 339 -7.75 -13.83 -18.22
C ARG A 339 -8.64 -13.54 -17.03
N VAL A 340 -9.57 -12.59 -17.17
CA VAL A 340 -10.46 -12.18 -16.07
C VAL A 340 -11.59 -13.18 -15.92
N PHE A 341 -12.21 -13.62 -17.02
CA PHE A 341 -13.44 -14.41 -16.98
C PHE A 341 -13.25 -15.86 -16.50
N THR A 342 -12.07 -16.47 -16.70
CA THR A 342 -11.77 -17.84 -16.23
C THR A 342 -11.75 -17.98 -14.70
N GLN A 343 -11.96 -16.90 -13.96
CA GLN A 343 -11.69 -16.82 -12.53
C GLN A 343 -12.93 -16.73 -11.65
N TYR A 344 -14.14 -16.94 -12.19
CA TYR A 344 -15.36 -16.83 -11.39
C TYR A 344 -15.67 -18.08 -10.59
N PRO A 345 -15.40 -18.11 -9.28
CA PRO A 345 -15.86 -19.16 -8.38
C PRO A 345 -17.22 -18.82 -7.80
N THR A 346 -17.99 -19.84 -7.52
CA THR A 346 -19.28 -19.75 -6.82
C THR A 346 -19.15 -19.38 -5.34
N ARG A 347 -17.95 -19.32 -4.78
CA ARG A 347 -17.65 -18.90 -3.41
C ARG A 347 -16.29 -18.22 -3.37
N LEU A 348 -16.23 -17.05 -2.78
CA LEU A 348 -15.03 -16.23 -2.69
C LEU A 348 -14.55 -16.15 -1.25
N VAL A 349 -13.28 -16.50 -1.02
CA VAL A 349 -12.60 -16.07 0.18
C VAL A 349 -12.23 -14.62 -0.02
N LYS A 350 -12.83 -13.72 0.76
CA LYS A 350 -12.57 -12.28 0.68
C LYS A 350 -11.33 -11.90 1.46
N SER A 351 -11.19 -12.46 2.64
CA SER A 351 -10.02 -12.21 3.48
C SER A 351 -9.77 -13.34 4.45
N VAL A 352 -8.52 -13.46 4.84
CA VAL A 352 -8.06 -14.35 5.90
C VAL A 352 -7.23 -13.53 6.90
N THR A 353 -7.34 -13.88 8.19
CA THR A 353 -6.54 -13.26 9.25
C THR A 353 -5.67 -14.34 9.90
N THR A 354 -4.40 -14.02 10.08
CA THR A 354 -3.40 -14.90 10.69
C THR A 354 -2.59 -14.11 11.72
N PRO A 355 -2.15 -14.73 12.84
CA PRO A 355 -1.21 -14.09 13.74
C PRO A 355 0.15 -13.91 13.06
N ALA A 356 0.73 -12.73 13.15
CA ALA A 356 2.10 -12.48 12.74
C ALA A 356 3.12 -12.93 13.78
N ILE A 357 2.65 -13.29 14.98
CA ILE A 357 3.44 -13.80 16.08
C ILE A 357 2.85 -15.13 16.54
N ASP A 358 3.68 -16.17 16.62
CA ASP A 358 3.26 -17.50 17.04
C ASP A 358 3.14 -17.62 18.58
N ARG A 359 2.68 -18.78 19.04
CA ARG A 359 2.56 -19.07 20.49
C ARG A 359 3.89 -19.11 21.23
N ASN A 360 5.01 -19.17 20.52
CA ASN A 360 6.36 -19.17 21.07
C ASN A 360 6.99 -17.77 20.99
N ASN A 361 6.20 -16.77 20.62
CA ASN A 361 6.62 -15.39 20.45
C ASN A 361 7.63 -15.17 19.30
N ASN A 362 7.63 -16.05 18.28
CA ASN A 362 8.42 -15.83 17.07
C ASN A 362 7.58 -15.15 15.99
N LEU A 363 8.23 -14.34 15.17
CA LEU A 363 7.59 -13.83 13.96
C LEU A 363 7.28 -14.98 13.01
N THR A 364 6.10 -14.92 12.42
CA THR A 364 5.69 -15.83 11.35
C THR A 364 5.88 -15.14 10.00
N HIS A 365 5.87 -15.90 8.92
CA HIS A 365 5.88 -15.32 7.57
C HIS A 365 4.75 -14.30 7.33
N ALA A 366 3.68 -14.37 8.11
CA ALA A 366 2.58 -13.39 8.04
C ALA A 366 3.00 -11.95 8.34
N ALA A 367 4.14 -11.72 8.98
CA ALA A 367 4.70 -10.40 9.23
C ALA A 367 5.35 -9.78 7.96
N GLU A 368 5.78 -10.64 7.04
CA GLU A 368 6.57 -10.28 5.85
C GLU A 368 5.76 -10.34 4.54
N ILE A 369 4.51 -10.82 4.59
CA ILE A 369 3.66 -10.95 3.40
C ILE A 369 3.48 -9.60 2.71
N MET A 370 3.65 -9.60 1.39
CA MET A 370 3.47 -8.43 0.53
C MET A 370 2.32 -8.62 -0.47
N PRO A 371 1.75 -7.53 -1.01
CA PRO A 371 0.80 -7.63 -2.11
C PRO A 371 1.40 -8.35 -3.31
N GLY A 372 0.57 -9.13 -4.02
CA GLY A 372 1.00 -9.94 -5.16
C GLY A 372 1.55 -11.32 -4.80
N GLU A 373 1.83 -11.61 -3.52
CA GLU A 373 2.19 -12.98 -3.12
C GLU A 373 1.04 -13.95 -3.30
N VAL A 374 1.37 -15.20 -3.63
CA VAL A 374 0.41 -16.29 -3.78
C VAL A 374 0.41 -17.13 -2.51
N LEU A 375 -0.77 -17.36 -1.95
CA LEU A 375 -0.99 -18.14 -0.74
C LEU A 375 -2.02 -19.23 -0.95
N GLY A 376 -1.83 -20.37 -0.32
CA GLY A 376 -2.86 -21.40 -0.16
C GLY A 376 -3.81 -21.01 0.99
N VAL A 377 -5.12 -21.19 0.79
CA VAL A 377 -6.10 -21.12 1.88
C VAL A 377 -6.76 -22.47 2.00
N LYS A 378 -6.59 -23.11 3.17
CA LYS A 378 -7.13 -24.43 3.45
C LYS A 378 -8.02 -24.39 4.68
N TYR A 379 -9.32 -24.52 4.48
CA TYR A 379 -10.31 -24.56 5.56
C TYR A 379 -11.25 -25.73 5.35
N VAL A 380 -11.14 -26.73 6.20
CA VAL A 380 -11.91 -27.98 6.10
C VAL A 380 -12.76 -28.16 7.34
N THR A 381 -14.07 -28.24 7.12
CA THR A 381 -15.08 -28.62 8.12
C THR A 381 -16.04 -29.65 7.50
N LEU A 382 -17.03 -30.09 8.28
CA LEU A 382 -18.06 -31.01 7.77
C LEU A 382 -18.93 -30.41 6.66
N GLU A 383 -19.07 -29.08 6.65
CA GLU A 383 -19.99 -28.38 5.75
C GLU A 383 -19.29 -27.52 4.69
N LEU A 384 -18.03 -27.16 4.95
CA LEU A 384 -17.27 -26.26 4.08
C LEU A 384 -15.87 -26.83 3.84
N ASN A 385 -15.52 -26.98 2.56
CA ASN A 385 -14.19 -27.36 2.15
C ASN A 385 -13.66 -26.28 1.18
N ILE A 386 -12.64 -25.54 1.62
CA ILE A 386 -11.87 -24.58 0.83
C ILE A 386 -10.44 -25.11 0.77
N ASP A 387 -9.94 -25.32 -0.42
CA ASP A 387 -8.56 -25.71 -0.69
C ASP A 387 -8.19 -25.08 -2.04
N SER A 388 -7.70 -23.86 -1.98
CA SER A 388 -7.45 -23.04 -3.19
C SER A 388 -6.35 -22.02 -2.94
N TYR A 389 -5.78 -21.51 -4.04
CA TYR A 389 -4.74 -20.51 -4.04
C TYR A 389 -5.31 -19.13 -4.36
N TYR A 390 -4.70 -18.11 -3.75
CA TYR A 390 -5.11 -16.72 -3.84
C TYR A 390 -3.89 -15.82 -3.91
N SER A 391 -3.94 -14.78 -4.72
CA SER A 391 -3.00 -13.66 -4.61
C SER A 391 -3.46 -12.68 -3.54
N VAL A 392 -2.51 -12.13 -2.82
CA VAL A 392 -2.75 -11.09 -1.82
C VAL A 392 -2.95 -9.75 -2.52
N ALA A 393 -4.11 -9.14 -2.36
CA ALA A 393 -4.38 -7.81 -2.89
C ALA A 393 -4.04 -6.69 -1.91
N LYS A 394 -4.31 -6.92 -0.61
CA LYS A 394 -4.01 -5.96 0.45
C LYS A 394 -3.54 -6.68 1.69
N VAL A 395 -2.53 -6.10 2.34
CA VAL A 395 -2.01 -6.52 3.63
C VAL A 395 -2.37 -5.50 4.68
N ILE A 396 -2.97 -5.94 5.77
CA ILE A 396 -3.39 -5.09 6.88
C ILE A 396 -2.79 -5.64 8.16
N HIS A 397 -1.81 -4.94 8.72
CA HIS A 397 -1.30 -5.24 10.05
C HIS A 397 -2.10 -4.49 11.10
N THR A 398 -2.51 -5.19 12.14
CA THR A 398 -3.10 -4.60 13.34
C THR A 398 -2.25 -5.03 14.53
N ILE A 399 -1.59 -4.07 15.14
CA ILE A 399 -0.61 -4.26 16.18
C ILE A 399 -1.09 -3.50 17.41
N ASP A 400 -1.29 -4.20 18.50
CA ASP A 400 -1.63 -3.64 19.82
C ASP A 400 -0.62 -4.11 20.88
N VAL A 401 -0.81 -3.73 22.12
CA VAL A 401 0.13 -3.95 23.23
C VAL A 401 0.60 -5.43 23.35
N ASN A 402 -0.26 -6.38 22.99
CA ASN A 402 0.02 -7.81 23.21
C ASN A 402 -0.16 -8.67 21.96
N ASN A 403 -0.61 -8.09 20.86
CA ASN A 403 -1.02 -8.86 19.70
C ASN A 403 -0.57 -8.20 18.40
N TRP A 404 -0.22 -9.03 17.45
CA TRP A 404 -0.03 -8.63 16.08
C TRP A 404 -0.74 -9.60 15.16
N PHE A 405 -1.75 -9.09 14.44
CA PHE A 405 -2.49 -9.83 13.43
C PHE A 405 -2.27 -9.23 12.05
N THR A 406 -2.13 -10.11 11.07
CA THR A 406 -2.11 -9.76 9.66
C THR A 406 -3.40 -10.26 9.02
N ARG A 407 -4.19 -9.33 8.49
CA ARG A 407 -5.35 -9.62 7.66
C ARG A 407 -4.97 -9.40 6.20
N LEU A 408 -5.28 -10.39 5.38
CA LEU A 408 -5.00 -10.41 3.96
C LEU A 408 -6.32 -10.34 3.19
N GLU A 409 -6.47 -9.35 2.33
CA GLU A 409 -7.54 -9.33 1.34
C GLU A 409 -7.06 -10.07 0.10
N LEU A 410 -7.89 -10.94 -0.42
CA LEU A 410 -7.47 -11.97 -1.35
C LEU A 410 -8.15 -11.83 -2.72
N TRP A 411 -7.40 -12.12 -3.76
CA TRP A 411 -7.90 -12.27 -5.11
C TRP A 411 -7.60 -13.69 -5.59
N LYS A 412 -8.64 -14.43 -5.97
CA LYS A 412 -8.49 -15.84 -6.33
C LYS A 412 -7.60 -15.99 -7.57
N GLU A 413 -6.65 -16.92 -7.49
CA GLU A 413 -5.93 -17.41 -8.66
C GLU A 413 -6.81 -18.36 -9.48
N ALA A 414 -6.54 -18.40 -10.79
CA ALA A 414 -7.32 -19.17 -11.75
C ALA A 414 -7.16 -20.68 -11.55
#